data_e3aef3f6c185bef4f366cdc182292b0a
#
_entry.id   e3aef3f6c185bef4f366cdc182292b0a
#
_cell.length_a   1.000
_cell.length_b   1.000
_cell.length_c   1.000
_cell.angle_alpha   90.00
_cell.angle_beta   90.00
_cell.angle_gamma   90.00
#
_symmetry.space_group_name_H-M   'P 1'
#
loop_
_entity.id
_entity.type
_entity.pdbx_description
1 polymer ?
#
loop_
_entity_poly.entity_id
_entity_poly.type
_entity_poly.pdbx_seq_one_letter_code
_entity_poly.pdbx_strand_id
1 'polypeptide(L)'
;LSIQWKHQFTLPNNGVSDLLETNYFLDYQGVRFIALNSNVKIDEQMEWLETVLKNNPHKWTIAFFHHPLYSATTKRDYPERRKRWKPLFDKYGVYLALQGHDHTYARGSESFYEENLLTGTNIKDATGTVYVVSVSGPKQYDIKPSWDQYEATRHKAGENKQLFQVISI
;
A
#
# COMPACT_ATOMS: atom_id res chain seq x y z
N LEU A 1 13.08 -10.42 -10.85
CA LEU A 1 12.15 -10.00 -11.89
C LEU A 1 12.15 -11.01 -13.02
N SER A 2 10.98 -11.22 -13.63
CA SER A 2 10.87 -11.93 -14.91
C SER A 2 11.68 -11.17 -15.96
N ILE A 3 12.42 -11.88 -16.80
CA ILE A 3 13.16 -11.29 -17.91
C ILE A 3 12.25 -10.52 -18.88
N GLN A 4 10.96 -10.83 -18.87
CA GLN A 4 9.95 -10.19 -19.73
C GLN A 4 9.48 -8.82 -19.19
N TRP A 5 9.74 -8.49 -17.93
CA TRP A 5 9.28 -7.25 -17.31
C TRP A 5 9.78 -6.00 -18.05
N LYS A 6 11.08 -5.94 -18.29
CA LYS A 6 11.74 -4.84 -19.00
C LYS A 6 11.24 -4.60 -20.41
N HIS A 7 10.73 -5.64 -21.08
CA HIS A 7 10.21 -5.54 -22.44
C HIS A 7 8.77 -5.04 -22.51
N GLN A 8 8.07 -5.03 -21.38
CA GLN A 8 6.66 -4.64 -21.31
C GLN A 8 6.46 -3.26 -20.71
N PHE A 9 7.37 -2.80 -19.86
CA PHE A 9 7.21 -1.57 -19.11
C PHE A 9 8.46 -0.70 -19.23
N THR A 10 8.25 0.60 -19.48
CA THR A 10 9.28 1.63 -19.35
C THR A 10 8.97 2.42 -18.09
N LEU A 11 9.62 2.05 -17.00
CA LEU A 11 9.41 2.64 -15.69
C LEU A 11 10.56 3.61 -15.33
N PRO A 12 10.33 4.58 -14.41
CA PRO A 12 11.38 5.50 -13.98
C PRO A 12 12.59 4.79 -13.38
N ASN A 13 13.78 5.30 -13.67
CA ASN A 13 15.06 4.80 -13.14
C ASN A 13 15.59 5.73 -12.03
N ASN A 14 14.73 6.12 -11.09
CA ASN A 14 15.03 7.04 -10.00
C ASN A 14 14.96 6.40 -8.61
N GLY A 15 14.91 5.08 -8.57
CA GLY A 15 14.93 4.27 -7.35
C GLY A 15 16.34 3.90 -6.88
N VAL A 16 16.41 2.99 -5.93
CA VAL A 16 17.67 2.38 -5.49
C VAL A 16 18.31 1.63 -6.67
N SER A 17 19.61 1.83 -6.89
CA SER A 17 20.32 1.36 -8.10
C SER A 17 20.13 -0.12 -8.42
N ASP A 18 20.14 -0.97 -7.40
CA ASP A 18 19.96 -2.42 -7.55
C ASP A 18 18.49 -2.87 -7.65
N LEU A 19 17.55 -1.94 -7.59
CA LEU A 19 16.10 -2.18 -7.61
C LEU A 19 15.40 -1.43 -8.74
N LEU A 20 16.14 -1.00 -9.76
CA LEU A 20 15.56 -0.28 -10.90
C LEU A 20 14.35 -1.01 -11.48
N GLU A 21 13.35 -0.25 -11.90
CA GLU A 21 12.06 -0.71 -12.42
C GLU A 21 11.14 -1.41 -11.39
N THR A 22 11.58 -1.61 -10.16
CA THR A 22 10.78 -2.20 -9.07
C THR A 22 10.71 -1.33 -7.83
N ASN A 23 11.59 -0.34 -7.77
CA ASN A 23 11.59 0.72 -6.79
C ASN A 23 11.78 2.04 -7.55
N TYR A 24 10.77 2.90 -7.53
CA TYR A 24 10.77 4.19 -8.23
C TYR A 24 9.65 5.09 -7.70
N PHE A 25 9.67 6.35 -8.11
CA PHE A 25 8.50 7.22 -7.99
C PHE A 25 8.19 7.92 -9.31
N LEU A 26 6.97 8.37 -9.44
CA LEU A 26 6.52 9.26 -10.51
C LEU A 26 5.50 10.25 -9.98
N ASP A 27 5.49 11.43 -10.58
CA ASP A 27 4.51 12.47 -10.27
C ASP A 27 3.54 12.62 -11.44
N TYR A 28 2.25 12.56 -11.14
CA TYR A 28 1.20 12.68 -12.13
C TYR A 28 -0.01 13.43 -11.56
N GLN A 29 -0.43 14.47 -12.23
CA GLN A 29 -1.62 15.28 -11.85
C GLN A 29 -1.69 15.70 -10.38
N GLY A 30 -0.58 16.11 -9.80
CA GLY A 30 -0.53 16.57 -8.40
C GLY A 30 -0.44 15.43 -7.36
N VAL A 31 -0.19 14.23 -7.80
CA VAL A 31 -0.02 13.04 -6.94
C VAL A 31 1.37 12.48 -7.13
N ARG A 32 2.04 12.14 -6.04
CA ARG A 32 3.25 11.30 -6.06
C ARG A 32 2.90 9.84 -5.86
N PHE A 33 3.26 9.02 -6.84
CA PHE A 33 3.17 7.56 -6.78
C PHE A 33 4.53 6.97 -6.47
N ILE A 34 4.61 6.10 -5.45
CA ILE A 34 5.86 5.48 -4.99
C ILE A 34 5.74 3.97 -5.06
N ALA A 35 6.55 3.34 -5.91
CA ALA A 35 6.69 1.89 -5.99
C ALA A 35 7.76 1.41 -5.01
N LEU A 36 7.43 0.45 -4.15
CA LEU A 36 8.35 -0.18 -3.21
C LEU A 36 8.51 -1.66 -3.53
N ASN A 37 9.74 -2.13 -3.55
CA ASN A 37 10.02 -3.56 -3.68
C ASN A 37 9.90 -4.23 -2.32
N SER A 38 8.79 -4.91 -2.07
CA SER A 38 8.54 -5.61 -0.81
C SER A 38 9.11 -7.03 -0.74
N ASN A 39 9.87 -7.46 -1.73
CA ASN A 39 10.48 -8.80 -1.75
C ASN A 39 11.88 -8.80 -1.16
N VAL A 40 12.70 -7.81 -1.52
CA VAL A 40 14.13 -7.77 -1.19
C VAL A 40 14.58 -6.36 -0.84
N LYS A 41 15.71 -6.25 -0.14
CA LYS A 41 16.41 -4.98 0.13
C LYS A 41 15.51 -3.93 0.79
N ILE A 42 14.77 -4.32 1.81
CA ILE A 42 13.83 -3.42 2.50
C ILE A 42 14.57 -2.26 3.16
N ASP A 43 15.71 -2.54 3.80
CA ASP A 43 16.50 -1.53 4.52
C ASP A 43 17.17 -0.54 3.56
N GLU A 44 17.65 -0.99 2.43
CA GLU A 44 18.30 -0.14 1.42
C GLU A 44 17.32 0.87 0.78
N GLN A 45 16.03 0.61 0.84
CA GLN A 45 15.01 1.53 0.35
C GLN A 45 14.67 2.66 1.35
N MET A 46 15.08 2.56 2.62
CA MET A 46 14.63 3.48 3.67
C MET A 46 15.10 4.92 3.45
N GLU A 47 16.39 5.11 3.21
CA GLU A 47 16.96 6.44 2.98
C GLU A 47 16.42 7.09 1.71
N TRP A 48 16.31 6.30 0.64
CA TRP A 48 15.69 6.73 -0.60
C TRP A 48 14.23 7.13 -0.39
N LEU A 49 13.44 6.30 0.29
CA LEU A 49 12.03 6.56 0.57
C LEU A 49 11.84 7.83 1.39
N GLU A 50 12.64 8.02 2.45
CA GLU A 50 12.60 9.23 3.26
C GLU A 50 12.92 10.47 2.41
N THR A 51 13.94 10.39 1.57
CA THR A 51 14.32 11.49 0.66
C THR A 51 13.19 11.83 -0.31
N VAL A 52 12.57 10.83 -0.92
CA VAL A 52 11.46 11.00 -1.86
C VAL A 52 10.23 11.60 -1.18
N LEU A 53 9.90 11.15 0.02
CA LEU A 53 8.77 11.67 0.78
C LEU A 53 9.01 13.10 1.26
N LYS A 54 10.20 13.39 1.80
CA LYS A 54 10.58 14.72 2.28
C LYS A 54 10.55 15.79 1.19
N ASN A 55 10.96 15.43 -0.03
CA ASN A 55 11.02 16.33 -1.18
C ASN A 55 9.77 16.25 -2.08
N ASN A 56 8.64 15.76 -1.55
CA ASN A 56 7.40 15.71 -2.29
C ASN A 56 6.73 17.10 -2.34
N PRO A 57 6.55 17.70 -3.52
CA PRO A 57 5.86 18.98 -3.65
C PRO A 57 4.34 18.84 -3.70
N HIS A 58 3.81 17.61 -3.75
CA HIS A 58 2.39 17.34 -3.95
C HIS A 58 1.69 17.06 -2.64
N LYS A 59 0.41 17.40 -2.59
CA LYS A 59 -0.46 17.13 -1.44
C LYS A 59 -0.70 15.64 -1.25
N TRP A 60 -0.83 14.89 -2.34
CA TRP A 60 -1.23 13.50 -2.31
C TRP A 60 -0.05 12.57 -2.58
N THR A 61 0.07 11.53 -1.75
CA THR A 61 1.07 10.47 -1.93
C THR A 61 0.39 9.12 -1.86
N ILE A 62 0.63 8.30 -2.88
CA ILE A 62 0.15 6.93 -2.96
C ILE A 62 1.36 6.00 -3.05
N ALA A 63 1.54 5.14 -2.07
CA ALA A 63 2.54 4.07 -2.11
C ALA A 63 1.90 2.77 -2.60
N PHE A 64 2.63 1.96 -3.38
CA PHE A 64 2.15 0.65 -3.81
C PHE A 64 3.26 -0.40 -3.78
N PHE A 65 2.91 -1.59 -3.32
CA PHE A 65 3.84 -2.71 -3.13
C PHE A 65 3.07 -4.02 -2.96
N HIS A 66 3.78 -5.16 -3.06
CA HIS A 66 3.12 -6.46 -3.09
C HIS A 66 2.68 -6.97 -1.70
N HIS A 67 3.59 -7.07 -0.72
CA HIS A 67 3.27 -7.67 0.57
C HIS A 67 2.62 -6.66 1.52
N PRO A 68 1.43 -6.96 2.07
CA PRO A 68 0.70 -6.01 2.89
C PRO A 68 1.39 -5.75 4.24
N LEU A 69 1.32 -4.50 4.72
CA LEU A 69 1.76 -4.17 6.07
C LEU A 69 0.79 -4.71 7.12
N TYR A 70 -0.47 -4.85 6.75
CA TYR A 70 -1.52 -5.44 7.58
C TYR A 70 -2.24 -6.53 6.77
N SER A 71 -2.01 -7.77 7.14
CA SER A 71 -2.58 -8.92 6.42
C SER A 71 -3.91 -9.36 6.99
N ALA A 72 -4.90 -9.55 6.14
CA ALA A 72 -6.19 -10.10 6.51
C ALA A 72 -6.24 -11.63 6.51
N THR A 73 -5.21 -12.30 6.00
CA THR A 73 -5.17 -13.76 5.90
C THR A 73 -4.33 -14.40 6.99
N THR A 74 -4.60 -15.68 7.27
CA THR A 74 -3.83 -16.44 8.26
C THR A 74 -2.40 -16.70 7.77
N LYS A 75 -1.46 -16.76 8.72
CA LYS A 75 -0.03 -17.06 8.49
C LYS A 75 0.69 -16.08 7.55
N ARG A 76 0.16 -14.88 7.40
CA ARG A 76 0.76 -13.81 6.59
C ARG A 76 0.75 -12.52 7.39
N ASP A 77 1.84 -12.23 8.04
CA ASP A 77 2.10 -10.95 8.69
C ASP A 77 3.55 -10.56 8.43
N TYR A 78 3.76 -9.28 8.22
CA TYR A 78 5.07 -8.73 7.84
C TYR A 78 5.49 -7.58 8.77
N PRO A 79 5.65 -7.87 10.09
CA PRO A 79 5.94 -6.83 11.09
C PRO A 79 7.24 -6.07 10.79
N GLU A 80 8.22 -6.73 10.17
CA GLU A 80 9.49 -6.08 9.82
C GLU A 80 9.33 -5.00 8.75
N ARG A 81 8.49 -5.22 7.74
CA ARG A 81 8.17 -4.19 6.74
C ARG A 81 7.37 -3.06 7.36
N ARG A 82 6.40 -3.38 8.22
CA ARG A 82 5.60 -2.41 8.96
C ARG A 82 6.46 -1.51 9.84
N LYS A 83 7.38 -2.07 10.61
CA LYS A 83 8.33 -1.31 11.45
C LYS A 83 9.19 -0.32 10.66
N ARG A 84 9.51 -0.63 9.40
CA ARG A 84 10.35 0.21 8.56
C ARG A 84 9.54 1.30 7.84
N TRP A 85 8.52 0.93 7.11
CA TRP A 85 7.84 1.85 6.21
C TRP A 85 6.77 2.70 6.90
N LYS A 86 6.02 2.11 7.83
CA LYS A 86 4.93 2.83 8.50
C LYS A 86 5.37 4.13 9.18
N PRO A 87 6.48 4.18 9.94
CA PRO A 87 6.92 5.44 10.55
C PRO A 87 7.20 6.55 9.54
N LEU A 88 7.71 6.22 8.36
CA LEU A 88 7.91 7.18 7.28
C LEU A 88 6.57 7.61 6.66
N PHE A 89 5.65 6.67 6.46
CA PHE A 89 4.33 6.99 5.96
C PHE A 89 3.59 7.96 6.89
N ASP A 90 3.62 7.71 8.18
CA ASP A 90 3.00 8.57 9.20
C ASP A 90 3.66 9.94 9.25
N LYS A 91 5.01 9.97 9.29
CA LYS A 91 5.79 11.21 9.38
C LYS A 91 5.56 12.16 8.19
N TYR A 92 5.42 11.61 7.00
CA TYR A 92 5.33 12.39 5.76
C TYR A 92 3.92 12.40 5.14
N GLY A 93 2.94 11.85 5.82
CA GLY A 93 1.54 11.89 5.40
C GLY A 93 1.26 11.13 4.10
N VAL A 94 1.77 9.90 3.97
CA VAL A 94 1.35 9.02 2.87
C VAL A 94 -0.14 8.75 3.02
N TYR A 95 -0.92 9.11 2.03
CA TYR A 95 -2.37 9.05 2.14
C TYR A 95 -2.92 7.63 1.92
N LEU A 96 -2.37 6.91 0.95
CA LEU A 96 -2.88 5.61 0.53
C LEU A 96 -1.74 4.62 0.28
N ALA A 97 -1.87 3.41 0.80
CA ALA A 97 -1.00 2.28 0.51
C ALA A 97 -1.79 1.16 -0.19
N LEU A 98 -1.52 0.96 -1.47
CA LEU A 98 -2.10 -0.11 -2.26
C LEU A 98 -1.22 -1.35 -2.17
N GLN A 99 -1.81 -2.46 -1.76
CA GLN A 99 -1.11 -3.69 -1.42
C GLN A 99 -1.76 -4.89 -2.10
N GLY A 100 -1.01 -5.96 -2.24
CA GLY A 100 -1.46 -7.20 -2.86
C GLY A 100 -1.22 -8.43 -1.98
N HIS A 101 -0.80 -9.53 -2.60
CA HIS A 101 -0.41 -10.79 -1.98
C HIS A 101 -1.55 -11.58 -1.33
N ASP A 102 -2.35 -10.95 -0.51
CA ASP A 102 -3.53 -11.57 0.07
C ASP A 102 -4.65 -11.54 -0.97
N HIS A 103 -5.23 -12.69 -1.22
CA HIS A 103 -6.34 -12.82 -2.14
C HIS A 103 -7.66 -12.59 -1.41
N THR A 104 -7.74 -11.45 -0.74
CA THR A 104 -8.89 -10.95 0.01
C THR A 104 -9.10 -9.48 -0.31
N TYR A 105 -10.20 -8.93 0.12
CA TYR A 105 -10.35 -7.48 0.25
C TYR A 105 -10.21 -7.10 1.72
N ALA A 106 -9.38 -6.08 1.97
CA ALA A 106 -9.25 -5.49 3.29
C ALA A 106 -8.87 -4.01 3.16
N ARG A 107 -9.47 -3.17 3.98
CA ARG A 107 -9.19 -1.74 4.04
C ARG A 107 -9.24 -1.25 5.48
N GLY A 108 -8.31 -0.39 5.85
CA GLY A 108 -8.31 0.21 7.18
C GLY A 108 -7.21 1.24 7.38
N SER A 109 -7.29 1.93 8.51
CA SER A 109 -6.28 2.89 8.97
C SER A 109 -6.22 2.87 10.51
N GLU A 110 -5.07 3.21 11.08
CA GLU A 110 -4.94 3.39 12.53
C GLU A 110 -5.46 4.75 13.00
N SER A 111 -5.52 5.73 12.12
CA SER A 111 -5.66 7.13 12.49
C SER A 111 -6.98 7.76 12.10
N PHE A 112 -7.84 7.08 11.35
CA PHE A 112 -9.15 7.61 11.03
C PHE A 112 -10.23 6.54 10.94
N TYR A 113 -11.45 7.00 11.10
CA TYR A 113 -12.65 6.20 11.08
C TYR A 113 -13.55 6.57 9.89
N GLU A 114 -13.99 5.59 9.12
CA GLU A 114 -15.02 5.74 8.08
C GLU A 114 -16.37 5.38 8.65
N GLU A 115 -17.29 6.31 8.67
CA GLU A 115 -18.68 6.05 9.11
C GLU A 115 -19.49 5.30 8.05
N ASN A 116 -19.19 5.52 6.78
CA ASN A 116 -19.89 4.87 5.68
C ASN A 116 -18.98 3.96 4.86
N LEU A 117 -19.12 2.68 5.09
CA LEU A 117 -18.34 1.63 4.45
C LEU A 117 -18.59 1.46 2.94
N LEU A 118 -19.77 1.80 2.49
CA LEU A 118 -20.20 1.58 1.10
C LEU A 118 -19.76 2.73 0.19
N THR A 119 -19.77 3.93 0.71
CA THR A 119 -19.48 5.14 -0.08
C THR A 119 -18.13 5.78 0.26
N GLY A 120 -17.55 5.48 1.42
CA GLY A 120 -16.30 6.09 1.89
C GLY A 120 -16.38 7.61 2.07
N THR A 121 -17.61 8.17 2.24
CA THR A 121 -17.85 9.61 2.10
C THR A 121 -17.74 10.41 3.39
N ASN A 122 -17.72 9.78 4.55
CA ASN A 122 -17.58 10.49 5.82
C ASN A 122 -16.29 10.11 6.52
N ILE A 123 -15.19 10.70 6.07
CA ILE A 123 -13.92 10.59 6.74
C ILE A 123 -13.81 11.77 7.70
N LYS A 124 -13.95 11.50 8.98
CA LYS A 124 -13.61 12.47 10.04
C LYS A 124 -12.14 12.29 10.37
N ASP A 125 -11.37 13.36 10.27
CA ASP A 125 -9.97 13.42 10.67
C ASP A 125 -9.04 12.41 9.93
N ALA A 126 -8.96 12.53 8.61
CA ALA A 126 -8.05 11.74 7.77
C ALA A 126 -6.58 12.10 8.02
N THR A 127 -6.02 11.67 9.14
CA THR A 127 -4.64 11.95 9.56
C THR A 127 -3.74 10.73 9.47
N GLY A 128 -4.01 9.75 8.71
CA GLY A 128 -3.15 8.57 8.61
C GLY A 128 -3.22 7.91 7.25
N THR A 129 -2.39 6.91 7.06
CA THR A 129 -2.36 6.12 5.83
C THR A 129 -3.53 5.15 5.79
N VAL A 130 -4.28 5.14 4.70
CA VAL A 130 -5.24 4.08 4.39
C VAL A 130 -4.51 2.92 3.73
N TYR A 131 -4.64 1.75 4.31
CA TYR A 131 -4.06 0.51 3.78
C TYR A 131 -5.14 -0.30 3.07
N VAL A 132 -4.93 -0.61 1.79
CA VAL A 132 -5.88 -1.37 0.98
C VAL A 132 -5.21 -2.61 0.42
N VAL A 133 -5.81 -3.76 0.65
CA VAL A 133 -5.53 -5.00 -0.09
C VAL A 133 -6.75 -5.31 -0.94
N SER A 134 -6.55 -5.58 -2.22
CA SER A 134 -7.66 -5.90 -3.12
C SER A 134 -7.34 -7.06 -4.03
N VAL A 135 -8.20 -8.06 -4.00
CA VAL A 135 -8.13 -9.21 -4.89
C VAL A 135 -8.87 -8.92 -6.19
N SER A 136 -8.16 -9.04 -7.32
CA SER A 136 -8.75 -8.91 -8.66
C SER A 136 -8.83 -10.24 -9.41
N GLY A 137 -8.07 -11.24 -8.98
CA GLY A 137 -8.04 -12.57 -9.61
C GLY A 137 -9.08 -13.55 -9.02
N PRO A 138 -9.27 -14.71 -9.65
CA PRO A 138 -10.28 -15.70 -9.20
C PRO A 138 -9.89 -16.46 -7.94
N LYS A 139 -8.61 -16.48 -7.57
CA LYS A 139 -8.14 -17.15 -6.36
C LYS A 139 -8.49 -16.33 -5.14
N GLN A 140 -9.13 -16.95 -4.16
CA GLN A 140 -9.58 -16.30 -2.93
C GLN A 140 -8.97 -16.99 -1.71
N TYR A 141 -8.80 -16.23 -0.62
CA TYR A 141 -8.38 -16.73 0.70
C TYR A 141 -9.38 -16.32 1.76
N ASP A 142 -9.46 -17.13 2.82
CA ASP A 142 -10.29 -16.82 3.97
C ASP A 142 -9.68 -15.70 4.81
N ILE A 143 -10.55 -14.84 5.34
CA ILE A 143 -10.16 -13.82 6.31
C ILE A 143 -9.94 -14.48 7.66
N LYS A 144 -8.81 -14.17 8.31
CA LYS A 144 -8.55 -14.66 9.66
C LYS A 144 -9.53 -14.04 10.68
N PRO A 145 -9.99 -14.82 11.67
CA PRO A 145 -10.89 -14.32 12.69
C PRO A 145 -10.33 -13.17 13.52
N SER A 146 -9.01 -13.13 13.68
CA SER A 146 -8.29 -12.10 14.46
C SER A 146 -7.91 -10.86 13.64
N TRP A 147 -8.51 -10.65 12.48
CA TRP A 147 -8.27 -9.47 11.66
C TRP A 147 -8.47 -8.16 12.44
N ASP A 148 -9.47 -8.10 13.30
CA ASP A 148 -9.83 -6.91 14.05
C ASP A 148 -8.84 -6.55 15.19
N GLN A 149 -7.87 -7.38 15.48
CA GLN A 149 -6.84 -7.08 16.48
C GLN A 149 -5.82 -6.02 16.01
N TYR A 150 -5.78 -5.71 14.72
CA TYR A 150 -5.06 -4.55 14.23
C TYR A 150 -5.98 -3.33 14.30
N GLU A 151 -5.60 -2.31 15.05
CA GLU A 151 -6.37 -1.06 15.14
C GLU A 151 -6.58 -0.40 13.77
N ALA A 152 -5.64 -0.63 12.86
CA ALA A 152 -5.67 -0.14 11.48
C ALA A 152 -6.70 -0.81 10.56
N THR A 153 -7.51 -1.73 11.03
CA THR A 153 -8.20 -2.64 10.10
C THR A 153 -9.68 -2.78 10.43
N ARG A 154 -10.35 -1.65 10.55
CA ARG A 154 -11.77 -1.63 10.97
C ARG A 154 -12.74 -2.10 9.89
N HIS A 155 -12.30 -2.20 8.63
CA HIS A 155 -13.18 -2.51 7.50
C HIS A 155 -12.63 -3.66 6.67
N LYS A 156 -13.31 -4.78 6.70
CA LYS A 156 -12.97 -5.98 5.91
C LYS A 156 -14.18 -6.42 5.10
N ALA A 157 -13.91 -6.86 3.88
CA ALA A 157 -14.86 -7.62 3.08
C ALA A 157 -14.06 -8.64 2.26
N GLY A 158 -14.11 -9.89 2.63
CA GLY A 158 -13.56 -10.99 1.86
C GLY A 158 -14.70 -11.91 1.50
N GLU A 159 -15.34 -11.70 0.39
CA GLU A 159 -16.61 -12.36 0.07
C GLU A 159 -16.51 -13.23 -1.19
N ASN A 160 -15.37 -13.84 -1.47
CA ASN A 160 -15.16 -14.68 -2.65
C ASN A 160 -15.58 -14.00 -3.97
N LYS A 161 -15.23 -12.71 -4.09
CA LYS A 161 -15.51 -11.89 -5.27
C LYS A 161 -14.23 -11.30 -5.84
N GLN A 162 -14.18 -11.16 -7.13
CA GLN A 162 -13.16 -10.35 -7.80
C GLN A 162 -13.56 -8.87 -7.67
N LEU A 163 -12.62 -8.04 -7.26
CA LEU A 163 -12.86 -6.64 -6.93
C LEU A 163 -11.90 -5.72 -7.68
N PHE A 164 -12.34 -4.51 -7.91
CA PHE A 164 -11.49 -3.40 -8.33
C PHE A 164 -11.87 -2.14 -7.53
N GLN A 165 -10.97 -1.19 -7.46
CA GLN A 165 -11.19 0.08 -6.78
C GLN A 165 -11.10 1.23 -7.77
N VAL A 166 -11.97 2.20 -7.58
CA VAL A 166 -11.88 3.52 -8.23
C VAL A 166 -11.43 4.53 -7.17
N ILE A 167 -10.36 5.24 -7.47
CA ILE A 167 -9.77 6.26 -6.61
C ILE A 167 -9.95 7.59 -7.33
N SER A 168 -10.67 8.51 -6.70
CA SER A 168 -10.85 9.88 -7.18
C SER A 168 -10.07 10.84 -6.27
N ILE A 169 -9.29 11.74 -6.86
CA ILE A 169 -8.43 12.71 -6.18
C ILE A 169 -8.78 14.11 -6.65
#